data_6d9c0188f83fa3c64163d984fad87f9c
#
_entry.id   6d9c0188f83fa3c64163d984fad87f9c
#
_cell.length_a   1.000
_cell.length_b   1.000
_cell.length_c   1.000
_cell.angle_alpha   90.00
_cell.angle_beta   90.00
_cell.angle_gamma   90.00
#
_symmetry.space_group_name_H-M   'P 1'
#
loop_
_entity.id
_entity.type
_entity.pdbx_description
1 polymer ?
#
loop_
_entity_poly.entity_id
_entity_poly.type
_entity_poly.pdbx_seq_one_letter_code
_entity_poly.pdbx_strand_id
1 'polypeptide(L)'
;MSTLRIKDLHVSVETAEGPKEILKGVTLTINSGEIHAIMGPNGSGKSTMAYALAGHPDYEITSGEAWLDDQLITEMSVDERAKAGLFLAMQYPVEVAGVSVSNFLRTAKTAIDGQAPALRTWVKEMKSSMENLRMDPDFAERDVNVGFSGGEKKRLEILQMELLKPSFAVLDETDSGLDVDALRIVSEGVNRVHGETGCGVMLITHYTRILRYIKPSHVHVFVDGRVAAQGGPELADELEENGYDKYLGL
;
A
#
# COMPACT_ATOMS: atom_id res chain seq x y z
N MET A 1 9.85 -16.69 -7.33
CA MET A 1 9.86 -15.42 -6.61
C MET A 1 9.00 -14.47 -7.42
N SER A 2 7.99 -13.89 -6.80
CA SER A 2 7.13 -12.90 -7.48
C SER A 2 7.83 -11.56 -7.59
N THR A 3 7.51 -10.79 -8.65
CA THR A 3 8.15 -9.50 -8.95
C THR A 3 7.11 -8.49 -9.41
N LEU A 4 7.09 -7.32 -8.76
CA LEU A 4 6.38 -6.13 -9.26
C LEU A 4 7.39 -5.28 -10.03
N ARG A 5 7.18 -5.13 -11.33
CA ARG A 5 8.06 -4.36 -12.23
C ARG A 5 7.29 -3.21 -12.86
N ILE A 6 7.78 -2.02 -12.65
CA ILE A 6 7.29 -0.78 -13.26
C ILE A 6 8.36 -0.32 -14.25
N LYS A 7 7.97 0.01 -15.48
CA LYS A 7 8.87 0.40 -16.55
C LYS A 7 8.35 1.65 -17.26
N ASP A 8 9.11 2.72 -17.14
CA ASP A 8 8.86 4.00 -17.82
C ASP A 8 7.41 4.50 -17.68
N LEU A 9 6.86 4.41 -16.45
CA LEU A 9 5.45 4.69 -16.18
C LEU A 9 5.18 6.19 -16.17
N HIS A 10 4.27 6.63 -17.02
CA HIS A 10 3.77 8.00 -17.11
C HIS A 10 2.28 8.00 -16.72
N VAL A 11 1.89 8.96 -15.88
CA VAL A 11 0.52 9.08 -15.40
C VAL A 11 0.09 10.53 -15.40
N SER A 12 -1.11 10.78 -15.91
CA SER A 12 -1.77 12.09 -15.87
C SER A 12 -3.02 12.06 -15.00
N VAL A 13 -3.39 13.22 -14.50
CA VAL A 13 -4.64 13.47 -13.79
C VAL A 13 -5.40 14.59 -14.50
N GLU A 14 -6.72 14.49 -14.56
CA GLU A 14 -7.55 15.55 -15.12
C GLU A 14 -7.64 16.72 -14.14
N THR A 15 -7.40 17.93 -14.62
CA THR A 15 -7.52 19.17 -13.84
C THR A 15 -8.45 20.15 -14.52
N ALA A 16 -8.85 21.23 -13.84
CA ALA A 16 -9.65 22.29 -14.44
C ALA A 16 -8.99 22.97 -15.64
N GLU A 17 -7.66 22.86 -15.77
CA GLU A 17 -6.84 23.43 -16.86
C GLU A 17 -6.51 22.39 -17.94
N GLY A 18 -7.03 21.15 -17.80
CA GLY A 18 -6.76 20.00 -18.67
C GLY A 18 -5.85 18.95 -18.02
N PRO A 19 -5.47 17.90 -18.77
CA PRO A 19 -4.66 16.82 -18.26
C PRO A 19 -3.27 17.32 -17.83
N LYS A 20 -2.86 16.94 -16.63
CA LYS A 20 -1.57 17.26 -16.06
C LYS A 20 -0.78 16.00 -15.80
N GLU A 21 0.39 15.88 -16.42
CA GLU A 21 1.32 14.78 -16.17
C GLU A 21 1.93 14.91 -14.78
N ILE A 22 1.78 13.84 -13.98
CA ILE A 22 2.31 13.75 -12.61
C ILE A 22 3.48 12.79 -12.53
N LEU A 23 3.38 11.59 -13.14
CA LEU A 23 4.51 10.67 -13.23
C LEU A 23 5.16 10.80 -14.59
N LYS A 24 6.48 10.85 -14.59
CA LYS A 24 7.28 11.23 -15.75
C LYS A 24 8.39 10.20 -16.05
N GLY A 25 7.97 8.94 -16.27
CA GLY A 25 8.88 7.84 -16.60
C GLY A 25 9.45 7.13 -15.37
N VAL A 26 8.57 6.67 -14.47
CA VAL A 26 8.98 5.93 -13.27
C VAL A 26 9.38 4.50 -13.64
N THR A 27 10.59 4.10 -13.24
CA THR A 27 11.08 2.73 -13.38
C THR A 27 11.53 2.21 -12.02
N LEU A 28 10.94 1.09 -11.58
CA LEU A 28 11.16 0.47 -10.29
C LEU A 28 10.86 -1.02 -10.35
N THR A 29 11.64 -1.82 -9.64
CA THR A 29 11.38 -3.27 -9.48
C THR A 29 11.43 -3.62 -8.01
N ILE A 30 10.42 -4.37 -7.53
CA ILE A 30 10.33 -4.88 -6.16
C ILE A 30 10.16 -6.40 -6.27
N ASN A 31 11.00 -7.16 -5.58
CA ASN A 31 10.85 -8.61 -5.50
C ASN A 31 10.09 -9.01 -4.23
N SER A 32 9.47 -10.19 -4.27
CA SER A 32 8.90 -10.79 -3.04
C SER A 32 9.98 -10.88 -1.97
N GLY A 33 9.61 -10.58 -0.71
CA GLY A 33 10.56 -10.54 0.41
C GLY A 33 11.40 -9.26 0.50
N GLU A 34 11.13 -8.25 -0.34
CA GLU A 34 11.74 -6.92 -0.23
C GLU A 34 10.75 -5.89 0.31
N ILE A 35 11.27 -4.90 1.03
CA ILE A 35 10.54 -3.71 1.46
C ILE A 35 11.23 -2.50 0.86
N HIS A 36 10.54 -1.79 0.01
CA HIS A 36 11.02 -0.56 -0.63
C HIS A 36 10.30 0.65 -0.04
N ALA A 37 11.05 1.57 0.55
CA ALA A 37 10.52 2.86 1.00
C ALA A 37 10.57 3.88 -0.13
N ILE A 38 9.44 4.52 -0.40
CA ILE A 38 9.32 5.62 -1.36
C ILE A 38 9.17 6.90 -0.55
N MET A 39 10.19 7.75 -0.57
CA MET A 39 10.26 8.98 0.19
C MET A 39 10.37 10.19 -0.74
N GLY A 40 9.83 11.33 -0.34
CA GLY A 40 9.90 12.54 -1.16
C GLY A 40 8.95 13.62 -0.63
N PRO A 41 9.10 14.86 -1.08
CA PRO A 41 8.26 15.96 -0.64
C PRO A 41 6.79 15.75 -1.04
N ASN A 42 5.88 16.49 -0.40
CA ASN A 42 4.47 16.48 -0.76
C ASN A 42 4.29 16.97 -2.21
N GLY A 43 3.37 16.33 -2.92
CA GLY A 43 3.10 16.64 -4.33
C GLY A 43 4.13 16.06 -5.31
N SER A 44 5.09 15.23 -4.89
CA SER A 44 6.07 14.62 -5.81
C SER A 44 5.50 13.47 -6.67
N GLY A 45 4.27 13.01 -6.43
CA GLY A 45 3.61 11.96 -7.23
C GLY A 45 3.58 10.57 -6.58
N LYS A 46 4.00 10.40 -5.32
CA LYS A 46 4.05 9.10 -4.63
C LYS A 46 2.68 8.40 -4.57
N SER A 47 1.67 9.10 -4.07
CA SER A 47 0.29 8.58 -4.00
C SER A 47 -0.30 8.38 -5.40
N THR A 48 0.05 9.24 -6.36
CA THR A 48 -0.35 9.06 -7.77
C THR A 48 0.15 7.71 -8.30
N MET A 49 1.38 7.32 -7.98
CA MET A 49 1.92 6.00 -8.34
C MET A 49 1.12 4.87 -7.68
N ALA A 50 0.83 4.98 -6.39
CA ALA A 50 0.04 3.98 -5.66
C ALA A 50 -1.35 3.77 -6.28
N TYR A 51 -2.08 4.86 -6.53
CA TYR A 51 -3.42 4.81 -7.10
C TYR A 51 -3.43 4.36 -8.56
N ALA A 52 -2.47 4.80 -9.37
CA ALA A 52 -2.32 4.37 -10.76
C ALA A 52 -2.05 2.86 -10.86
N LEU A 53 -1.17 2.31 -10.00
CA LEU A 53 -0.90 0.88 -9.92
C LEU A 53 -2.15 0.08 -9.50
N ALA A 54 -2.94 0.61 -8.57
CA ALA A 54 -4.20 0.00 -8.16
C ALA A 54 -5.33 0.12 -9.21
N GLY A 55 -5.16 0.96 -10.23
CA GLY A 55 -6.15 1.16 -11.31
C GLY A 55 -7.26 2.15 -10.98
N HIS A 56 -6.98 3.11 -10.09
CA HIS A 56 -7.97 4.14 -9.74
C HIS A 56 -8.31 5.01 -10.96
N PRO A 57 -9.61 5.22 -11.27
CA PRO A 57 -10.05 5.82 -12.53
C PRO A 57 -9.61 7.28 -12.76
N ASP A 58 -9.30 8.02 -11.69
CA ASP A 58 -8.84 9.41 -11.79
C ASP A 58 -7.37 9.55 -12.23
N TYR A 59 -6.64 8.42 -12.36
CA TYR A 59 -5.22 8.39 -12.68
C TYR A 59 -4.98 7.63 -13.97
N GLU A 60 -4.87 8.37 -15.08
CA GLU A 60 -4.69 7.80 -16.41
C GLU A 60 -3.22 7.45 -16.66
N ILE A 61 -2.94 6.17 -16.92
CA ILE A 61 -1.63 5.72 -17.39
C ILE A 61 -1.53 6.06 -18.87
N THR A 62 -0.72 7.06 -19.21
CA THR A 62 -0.57 7.58 -20.58
C THR A 62 0.48 6.84 -21.38
N SER A 63 1.50 6.26 -20.72
CA SER A 63 2.50 5.38 -21.32
C SER A 63 3.26 4.59 -20.25
N GLY A 64 4.08 3.64 -20.70
CA GLY A 64 4.81 2.73 -19.82
C GLY A 64 3.98 1.52 -19.39
N GLU A 65 4.59 0.67 -18.60
CA GLU A 65 4.04 -0.64 -18.24
C GLU A 65 4.27 -0.94 -16.77
N ALA A 66 3.32 -1.64 -16.14
CA ALA A 66 3.53 -2.27 -14.85
C ALA A 66 3.12 -3.74 -14.91
N TRP A 67 3.97 -4.60 -14.39
CA TRP A 67 3.84 -6.05 -14.44
C TRP A 67 3.87 -6.63 -13.02
N LEU A 68 2.99 -7.58 -12.79
CA LEU A 68 3.03 -8.45 -11.62
C LEU A 68 3.35 -9.85 -12.13
N ASP A 69 4.57 -10.32 -11.88
CA ASP A 69 5.14 -11.50 -12.54
C ASP A 69 5.08 -11.35 -14.07
N ASP A 70 4.36 -12.25 -14.76
CA ASP A 70 4.17 -12.23 -16.21
C ASP A 70 2.85 -11.54 -16.63
N GLN A 71 2.12 -10.94 -15.70
CA GLN A 71 0.83 -10.31 -15.94
C GLN A 71 0.98 -8.80 -16.09
N LEU A 72 0.56 -8.23 -17.21
CA LEU A 72 0.56 -6.78 -17.48
C LEU A 72 -0.62 -6.13 -16.73
N ILE A 73 -0.36 -5.63 -15.51
CA ILE A 73 -1.43 -5.09 -14.66
C ILE A 73 -1.98 -3.74 -15.14
N THR A 74 -1.25 -3.01 -15.98
CA THR A 74 -1.73 -1.73 -16.55
C THR A 74 -2.97 -1.89 -17.42
N GLU A 75 -3.20 -3.06 -18.01
CA GLU A 75 -4.37 -3.38 -18.83
C GLU A 75 -5.52 -4.01 -18.04
N MET A 76 -5.31 -4.35 -16.76
CA MET A 76 -6.29 -5.00 -15.91
C MET A 76 -7.23 -4.00 -15.25
N SER A 77 -8.47 -4.42 -15.01
CA SER A 77 -9.42 -3.75 -14.14
C SER A 77 -8.94 -3.77 -12.67
N VAL A 78 -9.51 -2.92 -11.83
CA VAL A 78 -9.17 -2.80 -10.39
C VAL A 78 -9.26 -4.15 -9.67
N ASP A 79 -10.35 -4.90 -9.91
CA ASP A 79 -10.60 -6.19 -9.27
C ASP A 79 -9.67 -7.30 -9.81
N GLU A 80 -9.29 -7.25 -11.09
CA GLU A 80 -8.30 -8.17 -11.66
C GLU A 80 -6.91 -7.94 -11.06
N ARG A 81 -6.48 -6.68 -10.86
CA ARG A 81 -5.21 -6.37 -10.17
C ARG A 81 -5.20 -6.89 -8.73
N ALA A 82 -6.31 -6.71 -8.00
CA ALA A 82 -6.45 -7.23 -6.64
C ALA A 82 -6.41 -8.77 -6.60
N LYS A 83 -7.09 -9.46 -7.55
CA LYS A 83 -7.03 -10.92 -7.70
C LYS A 83 -5.66 -11.43 -8.10
N ALA A 84 -4.90 -10.66 -8.88
CA ALA A 84 -3.52 -10.97 -9.22
C ALA A 84 -2.57 -10.86 -8.01
N GLY A 85 -3.02 -10.27 -6.90
CA GLY A 85 -2.27 -10.21 -5.65
C GLY A 85 -1.72 -8.82 -5.30
N LEU A 86 -2.18 -7.76 -5.96
CA LEU A 86 -1.83 -6.38 -5.60
C LEU A 86 -2.81 -5.85 -4.54
N PHE A 87 -2.28 -5.30 -3.45
CA PHE A 87 -3.05 -4.68 -2.37
C PHE A 87 -2.65 -3.21 -2.22
N LEU A 88 -3.63 -2.35 -2.00
CA LEU A 88 -3.41 -0.94 -1.66
C LEU A 88 -4.02 -0.62 -0.30
N ALA A 89 -3.18 -0.19 0.67
CA ALA A 89 -3.62 0.54 1.84
C ALA A 89 -3.66 2.03 1.48
N MET A 90 -4.86 2.62 1.53
CA MET A 90 -5.11 3.98 1.06
C MET A 90 -4.70 5.01 2.12
N GLN A 91 -4.27 6.19 1.71
CA GLN A 91 -4.05 7.32 2.62
C GLN A 91 -5.34 7.63 3.42
N TYR A 92 -6.49 7.65 2.75
CA TYR A 92 -7.80 7.90 3.32
C TYR A 92 -8.76 6.72 3.02
N PRO A 93 -8.89 5.75 3.95
CA PRO A 93 -9.78 4.60 3.74
C PRO A 93 -11.25 5.02 3.64
N VAL A 94 -11.94 4.48 2.63
CA VAL A 94 -13.34 4.81 2.32
C VAL A 94 -14.30 4.11 3.30
N GLU A 95 -15.38 4.78 3.65
CA GLU A 95 -16.49 4.22 4.45
C GLU A 95 -17.51 3.51 3.54
N VAL A 96 -17.91 2.29 3.95
CA VAL A 96 -18.92 1.51 3.22
C VAL A 96 -20.06 1.17 4.16
N ALA A 97 -21.09 2.06 4.19
CA ALA A 97 -22.25 1.87 5.02
C ALA A 97 -23.10 0.66 4.57
N GLY A 98 -23.63 -0.10 5.53
CA GLY A 98 -24.48 -1.27 5.27
C GLY A 98 -23.71 -2.56 4.94
N VAL A 99 -22.35 -2.53 4.97
CA VAL A 99 -21.53 -3.73 4.73
C VAL A 99 -20.63 -3.94 5.93
N SER A 100 -20.85 -5.03 6.68
CA SER A 100 -19.99 -5.34 7.82
C SER A 100 -18.59 -5.75 7.39
N VAL A 101 -17.60 -5.46 8.26
CA VAL A 101 -16.19 -5.84 8.06
C VAL A 101 -16.05 -7.32 7.74
N SER A 102 -16.74 -8.19 8.48
CA SER A 102 -16.69 -9.64 8.27
C SER A 102 -17.21 -10.05 6.88
N ASN A 103 -18.34 -9.50 6.46
CA ASN A 103 -18.91 -9.78 5.13
C ASN A 103 -18.04 -9.25 4.00
N PHE A 104 -17.53 -8.03 4.14
CA PHE A 104 -16.62 -7.42 3.16
C PHE A 104 -15.38 -8.30 2.95
N LEU A 105 -14.69 -8.63 4.04
CA LEU A 105 -13.45 -9.40 3.96
C LEU A 105 -13.65 -10.82 3.44
N ARG A 106 -14.76 -11.48 3.88
CA ARG A 106 -15.09 -12.84 3.40
C ARG A 106 -15.43 -12.84 1.91
N THR A 107 -16.12 -11.80 1.43
CA THR A 107 -16.46 -11.65 0.01
C THR A 107 -15.20 -11.38 -0.82
N ALA A 108 -14.32 -10.49 -0.36
CA ALA A 108 -13.04 -10.22 -1.01
C ALA A 108 -12.18 -11.49 -1.09
N LYS A 109 -12.05 -12.22 0.02
CA LYS A 109 -11.32 -13.50 0.06
C LYS A 109 -11.93 -14.53 -0.90
N THR A 110 -13.25 -14.61 -0.97
CA THR A 110 -13.95 -15.49 -1.92
C THR A 110 -13.63 -15.13 -3.37
N ALA A 111 -13.56 -13.82 -3.68
CA ALA A 111 -13.24 -13.35 -5.03
C ALA A 111 -11.80 -13.65 -5.44
N ILE A 112 -10.87 -13.63 -4.48
CA ILE A 112 -9.45 -13.95 -4.71
C ILE A 112 -9.25 -15.46 -4.86
N ASP A 113 -9.80 -16.27 -3.94
CA ASP A 113 -9.58 -17.71 -3.88
C ASP A 113 -10.50 -18.51 -4.87
N GLY A 114 -11.49 -17.84 -5.46
CA GLY A 114 -12.51 -18.49 -6.32
C GLY A 114 -13.55 -19.31 -5.56
N GLN A 115 -13.41 -19.44 -4.23
CA GLN A 115 -14.34 -20.15 -3.35
C GLN A 115 -14.38 -19.55 -1.96
N ALA A 116 -15.57 -19.60 -1.32
CA ALA A 116 -15.73 -19.07 0.02
C ALA A 116 -14.95 -19.92 1.05
N PRO A 117 -14.20 -19.28 1.96
CA PRO A 117 -13.54 -20.01 3.04
C PRO A 117 -14.58 -20.68 3.94
N ALA A 118 -14.24 -21.87 4.48
CA ALA A 118 -15.10 -22.57 5.44
C ALA A 118 -15.35 -21.67 6.66
N LEU A 119 -16.61 -21.50 7.04
CA LEU A 119 -17.02 -20.51 8.04
C LEU A 119 -16.26 -20.67 9.38
N ARG A 120 -16.08 -21.90 9.85
CA ARG A 120 -15.36 -22.18 11.10
C ARG A 120 -13.89 -21.72 11.05
N THR A 121 -13.22 -21.96 9.93
CA THR A 121 -11.82 -21.55 9.70
C THR A 121 -11.74 -20.04 9.59
N TRP A 122 -12.65 -19.45 8.81
CA TRP A 122 -12.73 -18.00 8.61
C TRP A 122 -12.88 -17.23 9.93
N VAL A 123 -13.86 -17.61 10.74
CA VAL A 123 -14.11 -16.96 12.05
C VAL A 123 -12.88 -17.07 12.96
N LYS A 124 -12.21 -18.24 12.96
CA LYS A 124 -11.00 -18.44 13.76
C LYS A 124 -9.85 -17.56 13.30
N GLU A 125 -9.57 -17.52 11.99
CA GLU A 125 -8.50 -16.70 11.41
C GLU A 125 -8.76 -15.22 11.66
N MET A 126 -9.97 -14.75 11.37
CA MET A 126 -10.36 -13.36 11.59
C MET A 126 -10.19 -12.94 13.06
N LYS A 127 -10.66 -13.77 14.00
CA LYS A 127 -10.50 -13.49 15.43
C LYS A 127 -9.02 -13.42 15.82
N SER A 128 -8.21 -14.35 15.36
CA SER A 128 -6.76 -14.36 15.63
C SER A 128 -6.06 -13.12 15.10
N SER A 129 -6.37 -12.70 13.85
CA SER A 129 -5.79 -11.50 13.26
C SER A 129 -6.25 -10.23 13.98
N MET A 130 -7.53 -10.16 14.41
CA MET A 130 -8.02 -9.03 15.20
C MET A 130 -7.34 -8.95 16.57
N GLU A 131 -7.11 -10.09 17.25
CA GLU A 131 -6.36 -10.14 18.51
C GLU A 131 -4.92 -9.63 18.32
N ASN A 132 -4.23 -10.05 17.26
CA ASN A 132 -2.88 -9.59 16.92
C ASN A 132 -2.82 -8.08 16.71
N LEU A 133 -3.85 -7.49 16.12
CA LEU A 133 -3.97 -6.06 15.86
C LEU A 133 -4.61 -5.28 17.00
N ARG A 134 -4.89 -5.93 18.13
CA ARG A 134 -5.58 -5.36 19.31
C ARG A 134 -6.89 -4.65 18.92
N MET A 135 -7.63 -5.25 18.01
CA MET A 135 -8.97 -4.81 17.61
C MET A 135 -10.02 -5.52 18.45
N ASP A 136 -11.05 -4.77 18.87
CA ASP A 136 -12.20 -5.36 19.54
C ASP A 136 -12.93 -6.30 18.57
N PRO A 137 -13.29 -7.53 18.96
CA PRO A 137 -14.05 -8.46 18.12
C PRO A 137 -15.36 -7.89 17.56
N ASP A 138 -15.99 -6.94 18.25
CA ASP A 138 -17.23 -6.31 17.80
C ASP A 138 -17.06 -5.51 16.49
N PHE A 139 -15.83 -5.12 16.15
CA PHE A 139 -15.56 -4.49 14.84
C PHE A 139 -15.90 -5.38 13.64
N ALA A 140 -15.91 -6.71 13.80
CA ALA A 140 -16.30 -7.64 12.75
C ALA A 140 -17.73 -7.39 12.22
N GLU A 141 -18.64 -6.95 13.11
CA GLU A 141 -20.06 -6.73 12.80
C GLU A 141 -20.36 -5.25 12.44
N ARG A 142 -19.40 -4.34 12.62
CA ARG A 142 -19.57 -2.93 12.27
C ARG A 142 -19.36 -2.72 10.77
N ASP A 143 -19.99 -1.68 10.25
CA ASP A 143 -19.82 -1.26 8.87
C ASP A 143 -18.37 -0.80 8.59
N VAL A 144 -17.85 -1.15 7.41
CA VAL A 144 -16.47 -0.86 7.02
C VAL A 144 -16.15 0.62 7.17
N ASN A 145 -15.20 0.93 8.06
CA ASN A 145 -14.69 2.26 8.36
C ASN A 145 -15.70 3.30 8.91
N VAL A 146 -16.99 2.99 9.02
CA VAL A 146 -18.01 3.94 9.47
C VAL A 146 -17.83 4.25 10.96
N GLY A 147 -17.48 5.52 11.24
CA GLY A 147 -17.24 6.00 12.60
C GLY A 147 -15.98 5.41 13.25
N PHE A 148 -15.04 4.88 12.46
CA PHE A 148 -13.75 4.43 12.97
C PHE A 148 -12.81 5.62 13.14
N SER A 149 -12.02 5.61 14.20
CA SER A 149 -10.88 6.53 14.36
C SER A 149 -9.81 6.25 13.30
N GLY A 150 -8.89 7.19 13.07
CA GLY A 150 -7.78 7.00 12.13
C GLY A 150 -6.96 5.74 12.42
N GLY A 151 -6.64 5.47 13.68
CA GLY A 151 -5.92 4.26 14.09
C GLY A 151 -6.69 2.97 13.86
N GLU A 152 -8.00 2.97 14.06
CA GLU A 152 -8.87 1.81 13.77
C GLU A 152 -8.97 1.54 12.29
N LYS A 153 -9.12 2.57 11.44
CA LYS A 153 -9.10 2.46 9.99
C LYS A 153 -7.78 1.82 9.49
N LYS A 154 -6.65 2.28 10.01
CA LYS A 154 -5.34 1.71 9.64
C LYS A 154 -5.14 0.26 10.12
N ARG A 155 -5.61 -0.08 11.32
CA ARG A 155 -5.62 -1.49 11.77
C ARG A 155 -6.52 -2.36 10.90
N LEU A 156 -7.67 -1.84 10.44
CA LEU A 156 -8.53 -2.57 9.51
C LEU A 156 -7.84 -2.81 8.15
N GLU A 157 -7.05 -1.87 7.63
CA GLU A 157 -6.25 -2.10 6.42
C GLU A 157 -5.23 -3.24 6.62
N ILE A 158 -4.57 -3.29 7.78
CA ILE A 158 -3.64 -4.39 8.07
C ILE A 158 -4.39 -5.71 8.29
N LEU A 159 -5.59 -5.70 8.90
CA LEU A 159 -6.45 -6.88 8.98
C LEU A 159 -6.80 -7.43 7.59
N GLN A 160 -7.12 -6.53 6.63
CA GLN A 160 -7.32 -6.92 5.24
C GLN A 160 -6.05 -7.59 4.67
N MET A 161 -4.89 -6.98 4.85
CA MET A 161 -3.62 -7.52 4.38
C MET A 161 -3.31 -8.91 4.97
N GLU A 162 -3.56 -9.11 6.28
CA GLU A 162 -3.36 -10.42 6.95
C GLU A 162 -4.28 -11.52 6.41
N LEU A 163 -5.55 -11.19 6.17
CA LEU A 163 -6.54 -12.18 5.72
C LEU A 163 -6.50 -12.46 4.22
N LEU A 164 -6.22 -11.43 3.42
CA LEU A 164 -6.18 -11.56 1.95
C LEU A 164 -4.84 -12.09 1.45
N LYS A 165 -3.75 -11.90 2.19
CA LYS A 165 -2.39 -12.38 1.90
C LYS A 165 -1.91 -12.01 0.50
N PRO A 166 -1.81 -10.72 0.17
CA PRO A 166 -1.38 -10.28 -1.14
C PRO A 166 0.07 -10.68 -1.45
N SER A 167 0.41 -10.78 -2.73
CA SER A 167 1.80 -10.95 -3.18
C SER A 167 2.60 -9.67 -3.04
N PHE A 168 1.95 -8.52 -3.26
CA PHE A 168 2.52 -7.18 -3.11
C PHE A 168 1.55 -6.24 -2.43
N ALA A 169 2.06 -5.45 -1.48
CA ALA A 169 1.31 -4.41 -0.79
C ALA A 169 1.92 -3.04 -1.04
N VAL A 170 1.09 -2.11 -1.51
CA VAL A 170 1.40 -0.68 -1.56
C VAL A 170 0.76 -0.03 -0.34
N LEU A 171 1.56 0.56 0.52
CA LEU A 171 1.13 1.19 1.77
C LEU A 171 1.32 2.70 1.65
N ASP A 172 0.23 3.44 1.39
CA ASP A 172 0.29 4.88 1.17
C ASP A 172 0.04 5.64 2.47
N GLU A 173 1.10 6.24 3.02
CA GLU A 173 1.12 7.02 4.26
C GLU A 173 0.38 6.34 5.42
N THR A 174 0.61 5.04 5.60
CA THR A 174 -0.06 4.21 6.61
C THR A 174 0.26 4.66 8.05
N ASP A 175 1.29 5.46 8.23
CA ASP A 175 1.73 6.06 9.50
C ASP A 175 1.10 7.43 9.79
N SER A 176 0.37 8.01 8.84
CA SER A 176 -0.21 9.35 9.01
C SER A 176 -1.29 9.36 10.10
N GLY A 177 -1.18 10.32 11.03
CA GLY A 177 -2.16 10.50 12.11
C GLY A 177 -2.14 9.43 13.21
N LEU A 178 -1.19 8.49 13.19
CA LEU A 178 -1.06 7.47 14.22
C LEU A 178 -0.24 7.97 15.42
N ASP A 179 -0.68 7.62 16.62
CA ASP A 179 0.14 7.67 17.82
C ASP A 179 1.20 6.54 17.81
N VAL A 180 2.11 6.55 18.77
CA VAL A 180 3.24 5.61 18.84
C VAL A 180 2.78 4.16 18.99
N ASP A 181 1.70 3.92 19.76
CA ASP A 181 1.20 2.58 20.01
C ASP A 181 0.48 2.01 18.78
N ALA A 182 -0.36 2.81 18.13
CA ALA A 182 -1.02 2.42 16.88
C ALA A 182 0.00 2.18 15.77
N LEU A 183 1.02 3.04 15.63
CA LEU A 183 2.10 2.87 14.66
C LEU A 183 2.84 1.56 14.88
N ARG A 184 3.15 1.21 16.13
CA ARG A 184 3.82 -0.06 16.45
C ARG A 184 2.96 -1.26 16.06
N ILE A 185 1.66 -1.27 16.42
CA ILE A 185 0.75 -2.38 16.10
C ILE A 185 0.61 -2.58 14.58
N VAL A 186 0.42 -1.49 13.85
CA VAL A 186 0.33 -1.49 12.38
C VAL A 186 1.63 -2.03 11.77
N SER A 187 2.77 -1.54 12.23
CA SER A 187 4.08 -1.98 11.73
C SER A 187 4.38 -3.45 12.04
N GLU A 188 4.01 -3.93 13.24
CA GLU A 188 4.11 -5.36 13.62
C GLU A 188 3.25 -6.23 12.69
N GLY A 189 2.04 -5.76 12.32
CA GLY A 189 1.16 -6.45 11.37
C GLY A 189 1.76 -6.54 9.98
N VAL A 190 2.30 -5.43 9.44
CA VAL A 190 3.01 -5.43 8.14
C VAL A 190 4.19 -6.40 8.16
N ASN A 191 5.03 -6.34 9.19
CA ASN A 191 6.19 -7.23 9.32
C ASN A 191 5.78 -8.69 9.42
N ARG A 192 4.67 -9.01 10.10
CA ARG A 192 4.13 -10.37 10.20
C ARG A 192 3.73 -10.90 8.84
N VAL A 193 2.92 -10.15 8.07
CA VAL A 193 2.50 -10.57 6.72
C VAL A 193 3.71 -10.72 5.82
N HIS A 194 4.63 -9.74 5.80
CA HIS A 194 5.86 -9.80 5.04
C HIS A 194 6.69 -11.04 5.37
N GLY A 195 6.92 -11.30 6.67
CA GLY A 195 7.73 -12.43 7.13
C GLY A 195 7.10 -13.80 6.90
N GLU A 196 5.77 -13.92 6.99
CA GLU A 196 5.06 -15.19 6.83
C GLU A 196 4.81 -15.56 5.37
N THR A 197 4.57 -14.56 4.51
CA THR A 197 4.15 -14.81 3.13
C THR A 197 5.22 -14.47 2.09
N GLY A 198 6.24 -13.71 2.47
CA GLY A 198 7.18 -13.12 1.52
C GLY A 198 6.58 -11.97 0.70
N CYS A 199 5.48 -11.36 1.16
CA CYS A 199 4.84 -10.23 0.49
C CYS A 199 5.87 -9.12 0.23
N GLY A 200 6.01 -8.68 -1.03
CA GLY A 200 6.78 -7.49 -1.38
C GLY A 200 6.03 -6.24 -0.92
N VAL A 201 6.73 -5.26 -0.35
CA VAL A 201 6.09 -4.06 0.20
C VAL A 201 6.67 -2.81 -0.43
N MET A 202 5.79 -1.97 -0.97
CA MET A 202 6.08 -0.58 -1.33
C MET A 202 5.51 0.32 -0.24
N LEU A 203 6.38 0.88 0.60
CA LEU A 203 6.00 1.75 1.71
C LEU A 203 6.21 3.21 1.32
N ILE A 204 5.13 3.94 1.09
CA ILE A 204 5.15 5.37 0.81
C ILE A 204 5.04 6.11 2.14
N THR A 205 6.03 6.91 2.46
CA THR A 205 6.03 7.75 3.66
C THR A 205 6.93 8.96 3.48
N HIS A 206 6.62 10.03 4.19
CA HIS A 206 7.49 11.19 4.32
C HIS A 206 8.09 11.31 5.74
N TYR A 207 7.80 10.32 6.62
CA TYR A 207 8.34 10.27 7.98
C TYR A 207 9.24 9.05 8.17
N THR A 208 10.42 9.27 8.73
CA THR A 208 11.36 8.19 9.06
C THR A 208 10.94 7.36 10.27
N ARG A 209 9.98 7.87 11.09
CA ARG A 209 9.55 7.17 12.31
C ARG A 209 9.00 5.77 12.06
N ILE A 210 8.29 5.51 10.94
CA ILE A 210 7.79 4.18 10.60
C ILE A 210 8.93 3.24 10.22
N LEU A 211 10.01 3.76 9.63
CA LEU A 211 11.18 2.98 9.22
C LEU A 211 11.99 2.45 10.41
N ARG A 212 11.71 2.94 11.62
CA ARG A 212 12.26 2.37 12.86
C ARG A 212 11.67 1.01 13.18
N TYR A 213 10.43 0.75 12.73
CA TYR A 213 9.69 -0.50 12.94
C TYR A 213 9.69 -1.40 11.70
N ILE A 214 9.51 -0.84 10.51
CA ILE A 214 9.53 -1.53 9.22
C ILE A 214 10.85 -1.19 8.55
N LYS A 215 11.78 -2.17 8.49
CA LYS A 215 13.13 -1.94 7.94
C LYS A 215 13.11 -2.12 6.43
N PRO A 216 13.26 -1.06 5.62
CA PRO A 216 13.35 -1.21 4.18
C PRO A 216 14.68 -1.83 3.77
N SER A 217 14.65 -2.63 2.70
CA SER A 217 15.85 -3.09 2.00
C SER A 217 16.37 -2.03 1.02
N HIS A 218 15.46 -1.21 0.50
CA HIS A 218 15.77 -0.15 -0.47
C HIS A 218 14.98 1.13 -0.13
N VAL A 219 15.59 2.27 -0.40
CA VAL A 219 14.98 3.60 -0.25
C VAL A 219 15.08 4.32 -1.59
N HIS A 220 13.96 4.90 -2.03
CA HIS A 220 13.87 5.66 -3.27
C HIS A 220 13.44 7.09 -2.96
N VAL A 221 14.20 8.05 -3.47
CA VAL A 221 13.87 9.48 -3.38
C VAL A 221 13.01 9.86 -4.58
N PHE A 222 11.77 10.27 -4.31
CA PHE A 222 10.79 10.59 -5.34
C PHE A 222 10.59 12.09 -5.43
N VAL A 223 10.91 12.68 -6.58
CA VAL A 223 10.84 14.13 -6.81
C VAL A 223 10.29 14.40 -8.21
N ASP A 224 9.33 15.31 -8.30
CA ASP A 224 8.72 15.76 -9.56
C ASP A 224 8.34 14.61 -10.50
N GLY A 225 7.67 13.58 -9.96
CA GLY A 225 7.18 12.43 -10.72
C GLY A 225 8.25 11.43 -11.17
N ARG A 226 9.45 11.47 -10.60
CA ARG A 226 10.59 10.62 -10.96
C ARG A 226 11.27 10.04 -9.74
N VAL A 227 11.95 8.91 -9.91
CA VAL A 227 12.94 8.41 -8.96
C VAL A 227 14.24 9.20 -9.15
N ALA A 228 14.51 10.15 -8.27
CA ALA A 228 15.69 11.02 -8.33
C ALA A 228 16.96 10.33 -7.79
N ALA A 229 16.81 9.42 -6.83
CA ALA A 229 17.90 8.63 -6.28
C ALA A 229 17.36 7.32 -5.68
N GLN A 230 18.24 6.34 -5.53
CA GLN A 230 17.97 5.10 -4.82
C GLN A 230 19.19 4.65 -4.02
N GLY A 231 18.95 3.99 -2.90
CA GLY A 231 20.00 3.50 -2.02
C GLY A 231 19.51 2.49 -1.01
N GLY A 232 20.35 2.14 -0.05
CA GLY A 232 19.99 1.31 1.10
C GLY A 232 19.29 2.11 2.20
N PRO A 233 19.09 1.49 3.38
CA PRO A 233 18.41 2.12 4.51
C PRO A 233 19.05 3.45 4.97
N GLU A 234 20.38 3.59 4.80
CA GLU A 234 21.15 4.79 5.15
C GLU A 234 20.68 6.04 4.42
N LEU A 235 20.06 5.89 3.24
CA LEU A 235 19.52 7.02 2.49
C LEU A 235 18.33 7.67 3.24
N ALA A 236 17.57 6.90 4.01
CA ALA A 236 16.48 7.44 4.83
C ALA A 236 17.01 8.32 5.97
N ASP A 237 18.12 7.91 6.61
CA ASP A 237 18.77 8.69 7.67
C ASP A 237 19.33 9.99 7.08
N GLU A 238 19.95 9.93 5.91
CA GLU A 238 20.43 11.11 5.19
C GLU A 238 19.30 12.10 4.87
N LEU A 239 18.14 11.60 4.46
CA LEU A 239 16.97 12.45 4.17
C LEU A 239 16.37 13.07 5.43
N GLU A 240 16.43 12.38 6.58
CA GLU A 240 16.01 12.92 7.87
C GLU A 240 16.91 14.09 8.31
N GLU A 241 18.21 13.99 8.07
CA GLU A 241 19.19 15.01 8.46
C GLU A 241 19.25 16.21 7.51
N ASN A 242 19.21 15.96 6.20
CA ASN A 242 19.55 16.95 5.18
C ASN A 242 18.33 17.39 4.32
N GLY A 243 17.18 16.73 4.47
CA GLY A 243 16.01 17.02 3.65
C GLY A 243 16.18 16.62 2.17
N TYR A 244 15.34 17.21 1.32
CA TYR A 244 15.28 16.89 -0.12
C TYR A 244 15.96 17.91 -1.04
N ASP A 245 16.54 18.99 -0.50
CA ASP A 245 17.02 20.16 -1.28
C ASP A 245 17.98 19.78 -2.39
N LYS A 246 18.94 18.89 -2.14
CA LYS A 246 19.90 18.42 -3.15
C LYS A 246 19.27 17.70 -4.34
N TYR A 247 18.05 17.19 -4.19
CA TYR A 247 17.30 16.49 -5.25
C TYR A 247 16.32 17.40 -5.97
N LEU A 248 16.02 18.58 -5.40
CA LEU A 248 15.14 19.59 -5.98
C LEU A 248 15.89 20.53 -6.94
N GLY A 249 17.22 20.44 -7.00
CA GLY A 249 18.04 21.34 -7.81
C GLY A 249 18.17 22.74 -7.22
N LEU A 250 17.97 22.88 -5.92
CA LEU A 250 18.13 24.11 -5.13
C LEU A 250 19.52 24.17 -4.49
#